data_ac8e43fee0e6f0941173a48db86152e3
#
_entry.id   ac8e43fee0e6f0941173a48db86152e3
#
_cell.length_a   1.000
_cell.length_b   1.000
_cell.length_c   1.000
_cell.angle_alpha   90.00
_cell.angle_beta   90.00
_cell.angle_gamma   90.00
#
_symmetry.space_group_name_H-M   'P 1'
#
loop_
_entity.id
_entity.type
_entity.pdbx_description
1 polymer ?
#
loop_
_entity_poly.entity_id
_entity_poly.type
_entity_poly.pdbx_seq_one_letter_code
_entity_poly.pdbx_strand_id
1 'polypeptide(L)'
;ILIYVITFIVVFLISALIRIMLLGSAPERLIKVEWDESVGEIYSNLDYENDNGNQYDLYIPSDLDKSENQYLILFIHGGSFNSGSKEDGESWCKYYATKRYITASVDYTLQNQGKDASIYLMNEEIENAVRAIKQKTEELGYHIAGMAPCGVSAGGTLAMNLAYNGNSAIPVKFVFQLAAPTYFAPSEWSLLMKVDRLDSEEEFCKMMTGKELEDYDTEIQNISPACI
;
A
#
# COMPACT_ATOMS: atom_id res chain seq x y z
N ILE A 1 -7.26 3.91 44.40
CA ILE A 1 -7.51 3.00 43.27
C ILE A 1 -7.33 3.73 41.93
N LEU A 2 -8.02 4.85 41.67
CA LEU A 2 -7.95 5.58 40.40
C LEU A 2 -6.52 6.00 40.04
N ILE A 3 -5.74 6.53 40.99
CA ILE A 3 -4.35 6.94 40.79
C ILE A 3 -3.49 5.73 40.33
N TYR A 4 -3.65 4.57 40.96
CA TYR A 4 -2.90 3.37 40.57
C TYR A 4 -3.24 2.89 39.16
N VAL A 5 -4.51 2.96 38.77
CA VAL A 5 -4.95 2.60 37.41
C VAL A 5 -4.35 3.56 36.38
N ILE A 6 -4.40 4.86 36.64
CA ILE A 6 -3.82 5.88 35.75
C ILE A 6 -2.30 5.67 35.64
N THR A 7 -1.60 5.48 36.78
CA THR A 7 -0.16 5.25 36.77
C THR A 7 0.20 3.98 35.99
N PHE A 8 -0.56 2.90 36.17
CA PHE A 8 -0.35 1.67 35.39
C PHE A 8 -0.50 1.91 33.88
N ILE A 9 -1.58 2.58 33.46
CA ILE A 9 -1.82 2.89 32.04
C ILE A 9 -0.70 3.75 31.47
N VAL A 10 -0.27 4.80 32.19
CA VAL A 10 0.82 5.68 31.73
C VAL A 10 2.12 4.92 31.60
N VAL A 11 2.51 4.13 32.61
CA VAL A 11 3.74 3.33 32.58
C VAL A 11 3.69 2.28 31.46
N PHE A 12 2.53 1.63 31.28
CA PHE A 12 2.34 0.66 30.21
C PHE A 12 2.53 1.30 28.83
N LEU A 13 1.88 2.44 28.58
CA LEU A 13 1.98 3.16 27.29
C LEU A 13 3.40 3.65 27.02
N ILE A 14 4.06 4.23 28.02
CA ILE A 14 5.47 4.66 27.91
C ILE A 14 6.38 3.46 27.61
N SER A 15 6.21 2.36 28.34
CA SER A 15 7.01 1.14 28.13
C SER A 15 6.79 0.53 26.75
N ALA A 16 5.54 0.51 26.26
CA ALA A 16 5.20 0.05 24.92
C ALA A 16 5.85 0.95 23.85
N LEU A 17 5.77 2.27 24.02
CA LEU A 17 6.39 3.23 23.13
C LEU A 17 7.92 3.07 23.07
N ILE A 18 8.58 3.00 24.24
CA ILE A 18 10.03 2.77 24.31
C ILE A 18 10.40 1.45 23.62
N ARG A 19 9.62 0.40 23.82
CA ARG A 19 9.85 -0.89 23.19
C ARG A 19 9.75 -0.81 21.67
N ILE A 20 8.74 -0.12 21.13
CA ILE A 20 8.59 0.08 19.69
C ILE A 20 9.77 0.89 19.15
N MET A 21 10.16 1.98 19.82
CA MET A 21 11.30 2.82 19.39
C MET A 21 12.64 2.07 19.39
N LEU A 22 12.88 1.19 20.37
CA LEU A 22 14.16 0.48 20.48
C LEU A 22 14.23 -0.80 19.66
N LEU A 23 13.12 -1.46 19.41
CA LEU A 23 13.07 -2.81 18.84
C LEU A 23 12.29 -2.89 17.53
N GLY A 24 11.72 -1.80 17.09
CA GLY A 24 10.75 -1.79 15.97
C GLY A 24 9.41 -2.43 16.31
N SER A 25 8.50 -2.45 15.37
CA SER A 25 7.20 -3.11 15.52
C SER A 25 7.37 -4.64 15.59
N ALA A 26 6.45 -5.32 16.26
CA ALA A 26 6.51 -6.78 16.33
C ALA A 26 6.44 -7.47 14.95
N PRO A 27 5.59 -7.01 14.00
CA PRO A 27 5.58 -7.53 12.66
C PRO A 27 6.92 -7.40 11.94
N GLU A 28 7.56 -6.22 11.95
CA GLU A 28 8.85 -6.00 11.29
C GLU A 28 9.95 -6.94 11.78
N ARG A 29 9.99 -7.23 13.09
CA ARG A 29 10.97 -8.17 13.64
C ARG A 29 10.73 -9.62 13.22
N LEU A 30 9.47 -10.00 13.03
CA LEU A 30 9.10 -11.36 12.62
C LEU A 30 9.40 -11.62 11.15
N ILE A 31 9.42 -10.56 10.33
CA ILE A 31 9.65 -10.62 8.89
C ILE A 31 11.03 -10.12 8.47
N LYS A 32 11.90 -9.75 9.42
CA LYS A 32 13.25 -9.29 9.09
C LYS A 32 14.03 -10.42 8.42
N VAL A 33 14.55 -10.13 7.24
CA VAL A 33 15.36 -11.03 6.42
C VAL A 33 16.73 -10.39 6.22
N GLU A 34 17.79 -11.15 6.43
CA GLU A 34 19.13 -10.80 5.95
C GLU A 34 19.15 -11.08 4.45
N TRP A 35 19.41 -10.04 3.66
CA TRP A 35 19.35 -10.12 2.20
C TRP A 35 20.75 -10.06 1.62
N ASP A 36 21.07 -11.02 0.76
CA ASP A 36 22.26 -11.04 -0.07
C ASP A 36 21.94 -11.66 -1.45
N GLU A 37 22.91 -11.71 -2.34
CA GLU A 37 22.75 -12.24 -3.70
C GLU A 37 22.30 -13.72 -3.75
N SER A 38 22.49 -14.49 -2.68
CA SER A 38 22.02 -15.88 -2.63
C SER A 38 20.50 -15.98 -2.43
N VAL A 39 19.89 -14.94 -1.85
CA VAL A 39 18.44 -14.85 -1.65
C VAL A 39 17.75 -14.37 -2.91
N GLY A 40 18.31 -13.37 -3.58
CA GLY A 40 17.72 -12.82 -4.79
C GLY A 40 18.33 -11.49 -5.21
N GLU A 41 17.78 -10.94 -6.26
CA GLU A 41 18.19 -9.66 -6.84
C GLU A 41 17.13 -8.58 -6.58
N ILE A 42 17.57 -7.36 -6.30
CA ILE A 42 16.71 -6.19 -6.11
C ILE A 42 16.96 -5.19 -7.24
N TYR A 43 15.93 -4.89 -7.98
CA TYR A 43 15.89 -3.80 -8.96
C TYR A 43 15.18 -2.62 -8.31
N SER A 44 15.95 -1.61 -7.89
CA SER A 44 15.42 -0.47 -7.16
C SER A 44 15.20 0.74 -8.06
N ASN A 45 14.24 1.58 -7.66
CA ASN A 45 13.94 2.86 -8.30
C ASN A 45 13.62 2.71 -9.80
N LEU A 46 12.83 1.71 -10.14
CA LEU A 46 12.34 1.50 -11.50
C LEU A 46 11.20 2.47 -11.79
N ASP A 47 11.27 3.12 -12.93
CA ASP A 47 10.23 4.05 -13.39
C ASP A 47 9.03 3.27 -13.94
N TYR A 48 7.85 3.86 -13.81
CA TYR A 48 6.64 3.45 -14.51
C TYR A 48 5.91 4.68 -15.06
N GLU A 49 4.96 4.50 -15.95
CA GLU A 49 4.23 5.60 -16.58
C GLU A 49 3.41 6.39 -15.55
N ASN A 50 3.92 7.57 -15.18
CA ASN A 50 3.28 8.56 -14.32
C ASN A 50 3.95 9.93 -14.48
N ASP A 51 3.19 11.01 -14.22
CA ASP A 51 3.67 12.38 -14.36
C ASP A 51 4.40 12.92 -13.11
N ASN A 52 4.46 12.12 -12.04
CA ASN A 52 4.89 12.56 -10.72
C ASN A 52 6.25 12.03 -10.29
N GLY A 53 6.89 11.18 -11.11
CA GLY A 53 8.20 10.60 -10.82
C GLY A 53 8.15 9.51 -9.75
N ASN A 54 6.97 8.89 -9.55
CA ASN A 54 6.80 7.75 -8.69
C ASN A 54 7.51 6.53 -9.27
N GLN A 55 8.04 5.67 -8.40
CA GLN A 55 8.87 4.53 -8.76
C GLN A 55 8.41 3.26 -8.04
N TYR A 56 8.98 2.13 -8.41
CA TYR A 56 8.79 0.87 -7.70
C TYR A 56 10.12 0.13 -7.51
N ASP A 57 10.15 -0.74 -6.52
CA ASP A 57 11.23 -1.71 -6.32
C ASP A 57 10.71 -3.11 -6.62
N LEU A 58 11.55 -3.91 -7.28
CA LEU A 58 11.23 -5.28 -7.69
C LEU A 58 12.26 -6.24 -7.09
N TYR A 59 11.79 -7.30 -6.45
CA TYR A 59 12.61 -8.31 -5.78
C TYR A 59 12.38 -9.66 -6.46
N ILE A 60 13.43 -10.23 -7.01
CA ILE A 60 13.40 -11.52 -7.73
C ILE A 60 14.19 -12.56 -6.94
N PRO A 61 13.55 -13.62 -6.41
CA PRO A 61 14.25 -14.73 -5.78
C PRO A 61 15.24 -15.40 -6.73
N SER A 62 16.42 -15.80 -6.20
CA SER A 62 17.49 -16.40 -7.01
C SER A 62 17.17 -17.82 -7.50
N ASP A 63 16.25 -18.52 -6.83
CA ASP A 63 15.96 -19.95 -7.05
C ASP A 63 14.68 -20.19 -7.89
N LEU A 64 14.21 -19.17 -8.64
CA LEU A 64 13.05 -19.30 -9.51
C LEU A 64 13.39 -19.97 -10.85
N ASP A 65 12.56 -20.92 -11.25
CA ASP A 65 12.64 -21.53 -12.59
C ASP A 65 11.85 -20.66 -13.59
N LYS A 66 12.56 -20.12 -14.60
CA LYS A 66 11.96 -19.30 -15.65
C LYS A 66 10.99 -20.07 -16.56
N SER A 67 11.03 -21.40 -16.56
CA SER A 67 10.11 -22.24 -17.32
C SER A 67 8.75 -22.41 -16.62
N GLU A 68 8.65 -22.06 -15.34
CA GLU A 68 7.43 -22.17 -14.54
C GLU A 68 6.69 -20.84 -14.45
N ASN A 69 5.38 -20.92 -14.21
CA ASN A 69 4.57 -19.76 -13.89
C ASN A 69 4.97 -19.18 -12.52
N GLN A 70 5.21 -17.88 -12.47
CA GLN A 70 5.50 -17.16 -11.24
C GLN A 70 4.27 -16.41 -10.72
N TYR A 71 4.34 -15.98 -9.47
CA TYR A 71 3.29 -15.18 -8.83
C TYR A 71 3.90 -13.96 -8.17
N LEU A 72 3.19 -12.83 -8.30
CA LEU A 72 3.59 -11.54 -7.74
C LEU A 72 2.85 -11.25 -6.44
N ILE A 73 3.57 -10.78 -5.43
CA ILE A 73 2.98 -10.06 -4.30
C ILE A 73 3.33 -8.58 -4.46
N LEU A 74 2.31 -7.73 -4.62
CA LEU A 74 2.47 -6.29 -4.75
C LEU A 74 2.14 -5.61 -3.42
N PHE A 75 3.12 -5.01 -2.79
CA PHE A 75 2.93 -4.24 -1.56
C PHE A 75 2.67 -2.76 -1.89
N ILE A 76 1.61 -2.21 -1.28
CA ILE A 76 1.20 -0.83 -1.39
C ILE A 76 1.26 -0.21 0.00
N HIS A 77 2.06 0.84 0.16
CA HIS A 77 2.30 1.43 1.47
C HIS A 77 1.08 2.18 2.03
N GLY A 78 1.02 2.31 3.35
CA GLY A 78 0.04 3.12 4.07
C GLY A 78 0.46 4.58 4.20
N GLY A 79 -0.13 5.29 5.16
CA GLY A 79 0.22 6.68 5.47
C GLY A 79 -0.89 7.66 5.19
N SER A 80 -2.16 7.26 5.38
CA SER A 80 -3.35 8.14 5.23
C SER A 80 -3.43 8.86 3.87
N PHE A 81 -2.91 8.25 2.80
CA PHE A 81 -2.82 8.81 1.44
C PHE A 81 -1.94 10.07 1.31
N ASN A 82 -1.26 10.49 2.37
CA ASN A 82 -0.46 11.72 2.42
C ASN A 82 1.00 11.53 2.85
N SER A 83 1.40 10.31 3.18
CA SER A 83 2.77 9.96 3.60
C SER A 83 3.10 8.50 3.29
N GLY A 84 4.36 8.11 3.52
CA GLY A 84 4.85 6.78 3.22
C GLY A 84 5.57 6.73 1.88
N SER A 85 6.16 5.59 1.59
CA SER A 85 6.88 5.32 0.35
C SER A 85 7.06 3.82 0.12
N LYS A 86 7.57 3.43 -1.06
CA LYS A 86 7.86 2.04 -1.40
C LYS A 86 8.85 1.36 -0.43
N GLU A 87 9.70 2.13 0.24
CA GLU A 87 10.65 1.64 1.25
C GLU A 87 9.95 0.99 2.46
N ASP A 88 8.71 1.42 2.77
CA ASP A 88 7.91 0.81 3.83
C ASP A 88 7.55 -0.67 3.55
N GLY A 89 7.62 -1.06 2.27
CA GLY A 89 7.38 -2.42 1.81
C GLY A 89 8.63 -3.32 1.82
N GLU A 90 9.82 -2.78 2.03
CA GLU A 90 11.08 -3.53 1.86
C GLU A 90 11.12 -4.84 2.66
N SER A 91 10.81 -4.77 3.96
CA SER A 91 10.83 -5.96 4.83
C SER A 91 9.80 -7.02 4.41
N TRP A 92 8.62 -6.59 3.97
CA TRP A 92 7.56 -7.46 3.46
C TRP A 92 7.98 -8.13 2.15
N CYS A 93 8.50 -7.34 1.21
CA CYS A 93 8.98 -7.84 -0.08
C CYS A 93 10.10 -8.86 0.11
N LYS A 94 11.11 -8.55 0.91
CA LYS A 94 12.21 -9.49 1.23
C LYS A 94 11.69 -10.78 1.86
N TYR A 95 10.77 -10.67 2.82
CA TYR A 95 10.19 -11.85 3.48
C TYR A 95 9.45 -12.76 2.51
N TYR A 96 8.58 -12.22 1.66
CA TYR A 96 7.84 -13.03 0.70
C TYR A 96 8.72 -13.55 -0.44
N ALA A 97 9.78 -12.83 -0.80
CA ALA A 97 10.77 -13.33 -1.75
C ALA A 97 11.48 -14.60 -1.24
N THR A 98 11.77 -14.72 0.08
CA THR A 98 12.26 -15.99 0.66
C THR A 98 11.25 -17.14 0.60
N LYS A 99 10.00 -16.86 0.23
CA LYS A 99 8.94 -17.86 -0.01
C LYS A 99 8.73 -18.14 -1.50
N ARG A 100 9.68 -17.71 -2.35
CA ARG A 100 9.68 -17.90 -3.81
C ARG A 100 8.61 -17.12 -4.55
N TYR A 101 8.14 -16.00 -4.02
CA TYR A 101 7.31 -15.05 -4.74
C TYR A 101 8.17 -13.94 -5.34
N ILE A 102 7.90 -13.54 -6.58
CA ILE A 102 8.34 -12.25 -7.07
C ILE A 102 7.57 -11.20 -6.28
N THR A 103 8.25 -10.17 -5.78
CA THR A 103 7.59 -9.14 -4.97
C THR A 103 7.95 -7.76 -5.47
N ALA A 104 7.04 -6.81 -5.29
CA ALA A 104 7.28 -5.41 -5.62
C ALA A 104 6.64 -4.50 -4.58
N SER A 105 7.24 -3.34 -4.36
CA SER A 105 6.70 -2.25 -3.58
C SER A 105 6.65 -0.99 -4.43
N VAL A 106 5.54 -0.23 -4.37
CA VAL A 106 5.25 0.86 -5.29
C VAL A 106 4.99 2.16 -4.55
N ASP A 107 5.53 3.27 -5.08
CA ASP A 107 5.13 4.63 -4.74
C ASP A 107 3.86 5.00 -5.51
N TYR A 108 3.11 5.94 -4.98
CA TYR A 108 1.98 6.60 -5.65
C TYR A 108 1.90 8.07 -5.20
N THR A 109 1.24 8.92 -5.96
CA THR A 109 1.16 10.36 -5.68
C THR A 109 0.39 10.62 -4.39
N LEU A 110 1.05 11.31 -3.45
CA LEU A 110 0.48 11.62 -2.13
C LEU A 110 -0.28 12.95 -2.15
N GLN A 111 -1.34 13.04 -1.34
CA GLN A 111 -2.20 14.23 -1.25
C GLN A 111 -1.45 15.50 -0.83
N ASN A 112 -0.39 15.39 -0.05
CA ASN A 112 0.42 16.53 0.40
C ASN A 112 1.43 17.05 -0.64
N GLN A 113 1.54 16.43 -1.81
CA GLN A 113 2.50 16.82 -2.86
C GLN A 113 2.01 17.98 -3.75
N GLY A 114 0.86 18.60 -3.42
CA GLY A 114 0.35 19.80 -4.08
C GLY A 114 -0.10 19.60 -5.52
N LYS A 115 -0.37 18.36 -5.93
CA LYS A 115 -0.89 17.96 -7.22
C LYS A 115 -2.34 17.49 -7.06
N ASP A 116 -3.02 17.24 -8.16
CA ASP A 116 -4.41 16.75 -8.16
C ASP A 116 -4.49 15.29 -7.65
N ALA A 117 -3.84 15.03 -6.52
CA ALA A 117 -3.81 13.72 -5.90
C ALA A 117 -5.21 13.31 -5.43
N SER A 118 -5.62 12.13 -5.82
CA SER A 118 -6.90 11.53 -5.46
C SER A 118 -6.76 10.02 -5.42
N ILE A 119 -7.71 9.33 -4.81
CA ILE A 119 -7.73 7.86 -4.85
C ILE A 119 -7.84 7.35 -6.30
N TYR A 120 -8.52 8.08 -7.19
CA TYR A 120 -8.57 7.74 -8.62
C TYR A 120 -7.19 7.77 -9.27
N LEU A 121 -6.44 8.87 -9.07
CA LEU A 121 -5.07 8.97 -9.58
C LEU A 121 -4.16 7.89 -9.00
N MET A 122 -4.23 7.66 -7.68
CA MET A 122 -3.43 6.62 -7.02
C MET A 122 -3.73 5.22 -7.58
N ASN A 123 -5.00 4.90 -7.82
CA ASN A 123 -5.39 3.63 -8.44
C ASN A 123 -4.86 3.50 -9.88
N GLU A 124 -4.95 4.55 -10.69
CA GLU A 124 -4.41 4.58 -12.05
C GLU A 124 -2.89 4.38 -12.06
N GLU A 125 -2.17 5.08 -11.20
CA GLU A 125 -0.71 4.96 -11.05
C GLU A 125 -0.31 3.54 -10.63
N ILE A 126 -1.02 2.92 -9.70
CA ILE A 126 -0.76 1.52 -9.28
C ILE A 126 -1.03 0.55 -10.43
N GLU A 127 -2.07 0.76 -11.24
CA GLU A 127 -2.31 -0.05 -12.44
C GLU A 127 -1.19 0.12 -13.47
N ASN A 128 -0.66 1.34 -13.64
CA ASN A 128 0.49 1.61 -14.50
C ASN A 128 1.74 0.90 -13.98
N ALA A 129 1.98 0.94 -12.66
CA ALA A 129 3.07 0.20 -12.04
C ALA A 129 2.94 -1.31 -12.26
N VAL A 130 1.74 -1.88 -12.16
CA VAL A 130 1.49 -3.32 -12.46
C VAL A 130 1.83 -3.66 -13.91
N ARG A 131 1.51 -2.76 -14.87
CA ARG A 131 1.92 -2.94 -16.28
C ARG A 131 3.42 -2.93 -16.45
N ALA A 132 4.12 -1.98 -15.81
CA ALA A 132 5.57 -1.88 -15.84
C ALA A 132 6.26 -3.08 -15.17
N ILE A 133 5.75 -3.54 -14.03
CA ILE A 133 6.25 -4.74 -13.33
C ILE A 133 6.12 -5.97 -14.23
N LYS A 134 4.96 -6.15 -14.88
CA LYS A 134 4.75 -7.25 -15.83
C LYS A 134 5.75 -7.21 -16.97
N GLN A 135 5.91 -6.06 -17.63
CA GLN A 135 6.87 -5.89 -18.70
C GLN A 135 8.30 -6.19 -18.23
N LYS A 136 8.69 -5.64 -17.08
CA LYS A 136 10.04 -5.84 -16.52
C LYS A 136 10.33 -7.30 -16.20
N THR A 137 9.38 -8.02 -15.63
CA THR A 137 9.53 -9.45 -15.33
C THR A 137 9.60 -10.30 -16.59
N GLU A 138 8.83 -9.96 -17.65
CA GLU A 138 8.92 -10.61 -18.96
C GLU A 138 10.29 -10.37 -19.63
N GLU A 139 10.85 -9.15 -19.55
CA GLU A 139 12.22 -8.83 -20.01
C GLU A 139 13.28 -9.67 -19.28
N LEU A 140 13.06 -9.94 -17.98
CA LEU A 140 13.94 -10.81 -17.18
C LEU A 140 13.72 -12.31 -17.44
N GLY A 141 12.72 -12.65 -18.27
CA GLY A 141 12.39 -14.02 -18.68
C GLY A 141 11.43 -14.74 -17.74
N TYR A 142 10.70 -14.03 -16.87
CA TYR A 142 9.70 -14.60 -15.98
C TYR A 142 8.28 -14.33 -16.48
N HIS A 143 7.41 -15.33 -16.40
CA HIS A 143 5.99 -15.19 -16.70
C HIS A 143 5.17 -15.15 -15.40
N ILE A 144 4.47 -14.04 -15.16
CA ILE A 144 3.59 -13.89 -13.98
C ILE A 144 2.17 -14.31 -14.32
N ALA A 145 1.72 -15.44 -13.76
CA ALA A 145 0.38 -16.00 -13.98
C ALA A 145 -0.70 -15.41 -13.07
N GLY A 146 -0.32 -14.65 -12.06
CA GLY A 146 -1.25 -14.01 -11.15
C GLY A 146 -0.57 -13.22 -10.05
N MET A 147 -1.33 -12.35 -9.39
CA MET A 147 -0.81 -11.56 -8.28
C MET A 147 -1.73 -11.55 -7.07
N ALA A 148 -1.15 -11.19 -5.94
CA ALA A 148 -1.84 -10.81 -4.72
C ALA A 148 -1.41 -9.39 -4.32
N PRO A 149 -2.21 -8.35 -4.61
CA PRO A 149 -1.98 -7.04 -4.04
C PRO A 149 -2.20 -7.07 -2.53
N CYS A 150 -1.38 -6.34 -1.79
CA CYS A 150 -1.52 -6.22 -0.35
C CYS A 150 -1.08 -4.83 0.12
N GLY A 151 -1.49 -4.46 1.32
CA GLY A 151 -1.11 -3.18 1.89
C GLY A 151 -1.60 -2.97 3.31
N VAL A 152 -1.15 -1.88 3.90
CA VAL A 152 -1.49 -1.49 5.25
C VAL A 152 -2.27 -0.16 5.21
N SER A 153 -3.37 -0.04 5.99
CA SER A 153 -4.14 1.20 6.07
C SER A 153 -4.55 1.71 4.68
N ALA A 154 -4.21 2.94 4.29
CA ALA A 154 -4.48 3.50 2.96
C ALA A 154 -4.04 2.58 1.81
N GLY A 155 -2.86 1.97 1.88
CA GLY A 155 -2.39 1.02 0.87
C GLY A 155 -3.24 -0.23 0.77
N GLY A 156 -3.83 -0.68 1.88
CA GLY A 156 -4.78 -1.79 1.87
C GLY A 156 -6.09 -1.44 1.14
N THR A 157 -6.56 -0.18 1.25
CA THR A 157 -7.68 0.31 0.45
C THR A 157 -7.38 0.27 -1.04
N LEU A 158 -6.21 0.81 -1.44
CA LEU A 158 -5.77 0.81 -2.84
C LEU A 158 -5.57 -0.62 -3.39
N ALA A 159 -5.06 -1.54 -2.55
CA ALA A 159 -4.94 -2.96 -2.91
C ALA A 159 -6.31 -3.62 -3.17
N MET A 160 -7.32 -3.30 -2.36
CA MET A 160 -8.69 -3.79 -2.57
C MET A 160 -9.32 -3.18 -3.82
N ASN A 161 -9.17 -1.87 -4.04
CA ASN A 161 -9.66 -1.21 -5.25
C ASN A 161 -9.06 -1.83 -6.51
N LEU A 162 -7.73 -2.06 -6.54
CA LEU A 162 -7.07 -2.76 -7.63
C LEU A 162 -7.63 -4.17 -7.87
N ALA A 163 -7.95 -4.88 -6.79
CA ALA A 163 -8.47 -6.25 -6.89
C ALA A 163 -9.93 -6.30 -7.39
N TYR A 164 -10.76 -5.36 -6.97
CA TYR A 164 -12.20 -5.39 -7.23
C TYR A 164 -12.57 -4.77 -8.57
N ASN A 165 -11.82 -3.77 -9.06
CA ASN A 165 -12.06 -3.15 -10.36
C ASN A 165 -11.84 -4.08 -11.57
N GLY A 166 -11.15 -5.20 -11.41
CA GLY A 166 -11.07 -6.27 -12.39
C GLY A 166 -10.26 -6.00 -13.68
N ASN A 167 -9.62 -4.84 -13.80
CA ASN A 167 -8.93 -4.39 -15.03
C ASN A 167 -7.41 -4.54 -15.00
N SER A 168 -6.85 -5.26 -14.03
CA SER A 168 -5.40 -5.36 -13.87
C SER A 168 -4.72 -6.17 -14.98
N ALA A 169 -3.54 -5.69 -15.43
CA ALA A 169 -2.71 -6.37 -16.43
C ALA A 169 -2.19 -7.76 -15.99
N ILE A 170 -2.16 -8.02 -14.70
CA ILE A 170 -1.87 -9.32 -14.09
C ILE A 170 -3.13 -9.78 -13.36
N PRO A 171 -3.63 -11.01 -13.60
CA PRO A 171 -4.84 -11.50 -12.93
C PRO A 171 -4.69 -11.52 -11.40
N VAL A 172 -5.58 -10.85 -10.69
CA VAL A 172 -5.61 -10.89 -9.22
C VAL A 172 -6.18 -12.23 -8.77
N LYS A 173 -5.47 -12.94 -7.88
CA LYS A 173 -5.89 -14.22 -7.32
C LYS A 173 -6.57 -14.05 -5.97
N PHE A 174 -6.07 -13.16 -5.15
CA PHE A 174 -6.66 -12.74 -3.88
C PHE A 174 -6.04 -11.42 -3.46
N VAL A 175 -6.65 -10.74 -2.51
CA VAL A 175 -6.13 -9.53 -1.87
C VAL A 175 -6.05 -9.77 -0.37
N PHE A 176 -5.03 -9.24 0.29
CA PHE A 176 -4.95 -9.23 1.75
C PHE A 176 -4.47 -7.86 2.25
N GLN A 177 -4.93 -7.47 3.41
CA GLN A 177 -4.65 -6.14 3.95
C GLN A 177 -4.60 -6.14 5.48
N LEU A 178 -3.98 -5.10 6.03
CA LEU A 178 -3.95 -4.86 7.46
C LEU A 178 -4.54 -3.49 7.78
N ALA A 179 -5.66 -3.48 8.53
CA ALA A 179 -6.32 -2.27 9.05
C ALA A 179 -6.69 -1.23 7.98
N ALA A 180 -7.10 -1.68 6.80
CA ALA A 180 -7.50 -0.80 5.72
C ALA A 180 -8.93 -0.27 5.91
N PRO A 181 -9.16 1.03 5.69
CA PRO A 181 -10.52 1.55 5.56
C PRO A 181 -11.20 0.99 4.31
N THR A 182 -12.46 0.63 4.45
CA THR A 182 -13.27 0.05 3.37
C THR A 182 -14.42 0.93 2.93
N TYR A 183 -14.74 1.97 3.71
CA TYR A 183 -15.84 2.88 3.44
C TYR A 183 -15.49 4.32 3.83
N PHE A 184 -15.79 5.29 2.96
CA PHE A 184 -15.34 6.67 3.08
C PHE A 184 -16.46 7.71 3.25
N ALA A 185 -17.63 7.32 3.79
CA ALA A 185 -18.63 8.30 4.13
C ALA A 185 -18.12 9.25 5.24
N PRO A 186 -18.19 10.58 5.07
CA PRO A 186 -17.64 11.54 6.03
C PRO A 186 -18.22 11.44 7.42
N SER A 187 -19.49 11.02 7.56
CA SER A 187 -20.10 10.76 8.87
C SER A 187 -19.32 9.72 9.69
N GLU A 188 -18.70 8.74 9.02
CA GLU A 188 -17.88 7.71 9.66
C GLU A 188 -16.43 8.20 9.92
N TRP A 189 -16.00 9.26 9.23
CA TRP A 189 -14.63 9.76 9.25
C TRP A 189 -14.46 11.11 9.96
N SER A 190 -15.46 11.57 10.71
CA SER A 190 -15.44 12.87 11.40
C SER A 190 -14.20 13.10 12.27
N LEU A 191 -13.57 12.04 12.78
CA LEU A 191 -12.32 12.14 13.55
C LEU A 191 -11.11 12.41 12.63
N LEU A 192 -11.01 11.74 11.48
CA LEU A 192 -9.94 11.96 10.50
C LEU A 192 -10.03 13.34 9.87
N MET A 193 -11.25 13.79 9.52
CA MET A 193 -11.47 15.16 9.03
C MET A 193 -10.91 16.19 10.02
N LYS A 194 -11.11 15.99 11.32
CA LYS A 194 -10.56 16.88 12.36
C LYS A 194 -9.04 16.80 12.47
N VAL A 195 -8.45 15.62 12.31
CA VAL A 195 -6.99 15.42 12.33
C VAL A 195 -6.36 16.11 11.13
N ASP A 196 -6.95 15.97 9.96
CA ASP A 196 -6.48 16.57 8.71
C ASP A 196 -6.92 18.04 8.55
N ARG A 197 -7.63 18.61 9.55
CA ARG A 197 -8.12 19.99 9.57
C ARG A 197 -9.05 20.31 8.41
N LEU A 198 -9.87 19.35 8.01
CA LEU A 198 -10.91 19.54 7.00
C LEU A 198 -12.17 20.06 7.66
N ASP A 199 -12.68 21.17 7.13
CA ASP A 199 -13.82 21.88 7.75
C ASP A 199 -15.17 21.46 7.15
N SER A 200 -15.17 20.77 6.00
CA SER A 200 -16.41 20.34 5.33
C SER A 200 -16.30 18.98 4.65
N GLU A 201 -17.45 18.38 4.39
CA GLU A 201 -17.57 17.15 3.58
C GLU A 201 -17.12 17.38 2.13
N GLU A 202 -17.32 18.61 1.60
CA GLU A 202 -16.82 19.00 0.30
C GLU A 202 -15.30 18.91 0.23
N GLU A 203 -14.60 19.48 1.21
CA GLU A 203 -13.14 19.41 1.28
C GLU A 203 -12.66 17.96 1.37
N PHE A 204 -13.34 17.12 2.16
CA PHE A 204 -13.03 15.70 2.26
C PHE A 204 -13.21 15.00 0.90
N CYS A 205 -14.34 15.19 0.26
CA CYS A 205 -14.60 14.60 -1.05
C CYS A 205 -13.58 15.06 -2.11
N LYS A 206 -13.28 16.35 -2.16
CA LYS A 206 -12.28 16.91 -3.06
C LYS A 206 -10.88 16.34 -2.83
N MET A 207 -10.48 16.20 -1.56
CA MET A 207 -9.22 15.57 -1.19
C MET A 207 -9.17 14.11 -1.65
N MET A 208 -10.25 13.34 -1.46
CA MET A 208 -10.28 11.92 -1.75
C MET A 208 -10.48 11.61 -3.24
N THR A 209 -11.27 12.41 -3.95
CA THR A 209 -11.68 12.13 -5.33
C THR A 209 -11.08 13.09 -6.36
N GLY A 210 -10.59 14.25 -5.95
CA GLY A 210 -10.16 15.33 -6.84
C GLY A 210 -11.31 16.06 -7.54
N LYS A 211 -12.58 15.77 -7.20
CA LYS A 211 -13.77 16.31 -7.87
C LYS A 211 -14.56 17.25 -6.98
N GLU A 212 -15.28 18.18 -7.61
CA GLU A 212 -16.27 19.03 -6.95
C GLU A 212 -17.53 18.22 -6.63
N LEU A 213 -18.29 18.69 -5.62
CA LEU A 213 -19.33 17.93 -4.96
C LEU A 213 -20.71 18.07 -5.63
N GLU A 214 -20.92 17.55 -6.82
CA GLU A 214 -22.27 17.45 -7.40
C GLU A 214 -22.93 16.07 -7.14
N ASP A 215 -22.11 15.00 -6.95
CA ASP A 215 -22.57 13.62 -6.73
C ASP A 215 -21.77 12.90 -5.62
N TYR A 216 -21.70 13.54 -4.46
CA TYR A 216 -20.90 13.08 -3.32
C TYR A 216 -21.08 11.60 -2.96
N ASP A 217 -22.33 11.14 -2.84
CA ASP A 217 -22.61 9.75 -2.49
C ASP A 217 -22.09 8.76 -3.54
N THR A 218 -22.17 9.12 -4.82
CA THR A 218 -21.66 8.29 -5.92
C THR A 218 -20.14 8.25 -5.92
N GLU A 219 -19.49 9.41 -5.77
CA GLU A 219 -18.03 9.50 -5.76
C GLU A 219 -17.43 8.71 -4.58
N ILE A 220 -18.01 8.83 -3.39
CA ILE A 220 -17.56 8.08 -2.20
C ILE A 220 -17.75 6.58 -2.40
N GLN A 221 -18.82 6.13 -3.04
CA GLN A 221 -19.04 4.72 -3.33
C GLN A 221 -17.99 4.17 -4.29
N ASN A 222 -17.66 4.93 -5.35
CA ASN A 222 -16.68 4.51 -6.35
C ASN A 222 -15.26 4.30 -5.80
N ILE A 223 -14.90 4.98 -4.69
CA ILE A 223 -13.59 4.86 -4.06
C ILE A 223 -13.57 3.95 -2.82
N SER A 224 -14.75 3.51 -2.39
CA SER A 224 -14.91 2.69 -1.17
C SER A 224 -14.94 1.20 -1.53
N PRO A 225 -13.94 0.40 -1.12
CA PRO A 225 -13.91 -1.03 -1.43
C PRO A 225 -15.16 -1.81 -1.02
N ALA A 226 -15.87 -1.34 0.01
CA ALA A 226 -17.12 -1.97 0.46
C ALA A 226 -18.32 -1.76 -0.49
N CYS A 227 -18.17 -0.88 -1.49
CA CYS A 227 -19.23 -0.52 -2.45
C CYS A 227 -18.94 -1.02 -3.88
N ILE A 228 -17.70 -1.42 -4.18
CA ILE A 228 -17.26 -2.00 -5.44
C ILE A 228 -17.48 -3.53 -5.42
#